data_25c34a592618a2e97b1194b72b8173c9
#
_entry.id   25c34a592618a2e97b1194b72b8173c9
#
_cell.length_a   1.000
_cell.length_b   1.000
_cell.length_c   1.000
_cell.angle_alpha   90.00
_cell.angle_beta   90.00
_cell.angle_gamma   90.00
#
_symmetry.space_group_name_H-M   'P 1'
#
loop_
_entity.id
_entity.type
_entity.pdbx_description
1 polymer ?
#
loop_
_entity_poly.entity_id
_entity_poly.type
_entity_poly.pdbx_seq_one_letter_code
_entity_poly.pdbx_strand_id
1 'polypeptide(L)'
;MADHEKLLRSHRRKPLFDPGALPLQVDYRRDAIQRIIPHRDPLLFVDRITGLDLEQGFIAGERTIPADDPVFTGHFPGAPLYPGNFTVEMIGQLGLCMYYFETTQTAEIASDAEPVPARATRIAGAYYLEPIPPGARVTLLARKIDFDGYFASMIGQALVDGKIAVVVIGEVMILGD
;
A
#
# COMPACT_ATOMS: atom_id res chain seq x y z
N MET A 1 0.91 -21.91 2.12
CA MET A 1 -0.32 -21.41 2.79
C MET A 1 -0.14 -21.23 4.30
N ALA A 2 0.44 -22.20 5.04
CA ALA A 2 0.68 -22.05 6.48
C ALA A 2 1.58 -20.86 6.86
N ASP A 3 2.55 -20.51 6.04
CA ASP A 3 3.47 -19.38 6.29
C ASP A 3 2.78 -18.01 6.17
N HIS A 4 1.88 -17.82 5.21
CA HIS A 4 1.17 -16.54 5.04
C HIS A 4 0.23 -16.26 6.23
N GLU A 5 -0.49 -17.29 6.71
CA GLU A 5 -1.37 -17.15 7.88
C GLU A 5 -0.56 -16.79 9.15
N LYS A 6 0.58 -17.44 9.36
CA LYS A 6 1.49 -17.13 10.47
C LYS A 6 2.03 -15.70 10.36
N LEU A 7 2.42 -15.28 9.16
CA LEU A 7 2.93 -13.93 8.90
C LEU A 7 1.86 -12.87 9.16
N LEU A 8 0.63 -13.07 8.66
CA LEU A 8 -0.50 -12.19 8.93
C LEU A 8 -0.77 -12.06 10.44
N ARG A 9 -0.83 -13.19 11.15
CA ARG A 9 -1.08 -13.21 12.60
C ARG A 9 -0.02 -12.47 13.39
N SER A 10 1.25 -12.61 13.02
CA SER A 10 2.38 -11.95 13.72
C SER A 10 2.33 -10.44 13.59
N HIS A 11 1.76 -9.91 12.48
CA HIS A 11 1.72 -8.47 12.18
C HIS A 11 0.35 -7.80 12.44
N ARG A 12 -0.51 -8.45 13.22
CA ARG A 12 -1.79 -7.83 13.65
C ARG A 12 -1.64 -6.83 14.80
N ARG A 13 -0.51 -6.86 15.51
CA ARG A 13 -0.30 -6.09 16.75
C ARG A 13 0.97 -5.22 16.71
N LYS A 14 1.79 -5.39 15.69
CA LYS A 14 3.05 -4.65 15.55
C LYS A 14 3.15 -4.12 14.12
N PRO A 15 3.57 -2.86 13.92
CA PRO A 15 3.95 -2.36 12.62
C PRO A 15 5.00 -3.27 11.96
N LEU A 16 4.98 -3.32 10.64
CA LEU A 16 5.99 -4.05 9.85
C LEU A 16 7.40 -3.51 10.13
N PHE A 17 7.50 -2.19 10.23
CA PHE A 17 8.72 -1.44 10.54
C PHE A 17 8.33 -0.02 11.00
N ASP A 18 9.31 0.72 11.49
CA ASP A 18 9.17 2.14 11.79
C ASP A 18 9.44 2.95 10.50
N PRO A 19 8.43 3.67 9.94
CA PRO A 19 8.63 4.46 8.72
C PRO A 19 9.65 5.58 8.89
N GLY A 20 9.84 6.10 10.11
CA GLY A 20 10.84 7.13 10.41
C GLY A 20 12.28 6.61 10.42
N ALA A 21 12.47 5.29 10.54
CA ALA A 21 13.77 4.64 10.56
C ALA A 21 14.24 4.15 9.17
N LEU A 22 13.44 4.33 8.11
CA LEU A 22 13.84 3.94 6.76
C LEU A 22 15.06 4.75 6.29
N PRO A 23 16.05 4.12 5.62
CA PRO A 23 17.30 4.78 5.23
C PRO A 23 17.12 5.90 4.22
N LEU A 24 16.10 5.83 3.39
CA LEU A 24 15.77 6.84 2.38
C LEU A 24 14.44 7.49 2.74
N GLN A 25 14.50 8.74 3.22
CA GLN A 25 13.33 9.59 3.41
C GLN A 25 13.07 10.36 2.12
N VAL A 26 11.87 10.24 1.56
CA VAL A 26 11.48 10.84 0.27
C VAL A 26 10.15 11.59 0.40
N ASP A 27 9.82 12.42 -0.58
CA ASP A 27 8.53 13.13 -0.66
C ASP A 27 7.96 13.03 -2.08
N TYR A 28 7.52 11.83 -2.48
CA TYR A 28 6.87 11.66 -3.77
C TYR A 28 5.35 11.79 -3.61
N ARG A 29 4.80 12.81 -4.25
CA ARG A 29 3.36 13.12 -4.23
C ARG A 29 2.65 12.51 -5.43
N ARG A 30 1.34 12.71 -5.49
CA ARG A 30 0.45 12.10 -6.48
C ARG A 30 0.91 12.25 -7.94
N ASP A 31 1.48 13.40 -8.30
CA ASP A 31 2.03 13.65 -9.65
C ASP A 31 3.20 12.71 -10.00
N ALA A 32 4.08 12.43 -9.06
CA ALA A 32 5.15 11.45 -9.21
C ALA A 32 4.61 10.02 -9.18
N ILE A 33 3.70 9.71 -8.25
CA ILE A 33 3.09 8.38 -8.11
C ILE A 33 2.35 7.99 -9.39
N GLN A 34 1.63 8.91 -10.02
CA GLN A 34 0.92 8.66 -11.28
C GLN A 34 1.83 8.28 -12.46
N ARG A 35 3.14 8.55 -12.38
CA ARG A 35 4.10 8.09 -13.41
C ARG A 35 4.47 6.62 -13.25
N ILE A 36 4.34 6.06 -12.05
CA ILE A 36 4.82 4.70 -11.75
C ILE A 36 3.70 3.68 -11.51
N ILE A 37 2.45 4.14 -11.31
CA ILE A 37 1.27 3.26 -11.27
C ILE A 37 0.16 3.76 -12.20
N PRO A 38 -0.68 2.87 -12.76
CA PRO A 38 -1.69 3.26 -13.74
C PRO A 38 -2.91 3.96 -13.15
N HIS A 39 -3.09 3.94 -11.82
CA HIS A 39 -4.27 4.46 -11.13
C HIS A 39 -4.40 5.98 -11.27
N ARG A 40 -5.65 6.44 -11.40
CA ARG A 40 -6.04 7.86 -11.51
C ARG A 40 -7.26 8.10 -10.62
N ASP A 41 -7.57 9.37 -10.35
CA ASP A 41 -8.78 9.71 -9.63
C ASP A 41 -10.03 9.14 -10.33
N PRO A 42 -11.01 8.64 -9.57
CA PRO A 42 -11.09 8.64 -8.09
C PRO A 42 -10.42 7.42 -7.42
N LEU A 43 -9.73 6.56 -8.16
CA LEU A 43 -9.16 5.30 -7.67
C LEU A 43 -7.65 5.37 -7.36
N LEU A 44 -7.05 6.54 -7.36
CA LEU A 44 -5.69 6.72 -6.85
C LEU A 44 -5.73 6.94 -5.34
N PHE A 45 -5.29 5.94 -4.57
CA PHE A 45 -5.42 5.90 -3.12
C PHE A 45 -4.14 6.14 -2.33
N VAL A 46 -3.02 6.43 -2.98
CA VAL A 46 -1.78 6.83 -2.32
C VAL A 46 -1.54 8.30 -2.58
N ASP A 47 -1.48 9.12 -1.51
CA ASP A 47 -1.23 10.56 -1.63
C ASP A 47 0.26 10.88 -1.67
N ARG A 48 1.07 10.09 -0.96
CA ARG A 48 2.48 10.37 -0.77
C ARG A 48 3.26 9.10 -0.45
N ILE A 49 4.45 8.96 -1.03
CA ILE A 49 5.48 8.01 -0.59
C ILE A 49 6.45 8.80 0.29
N THR A 50 6.72 8.29 1.50
CA THR A 50 7.48 9.00 2.53
C THR A 50 8.84 8.38 2.82
N GLY A 51 9.04 7.09 2.51
CA GLY A 51 10.31 6.43 2.78
C GLY A 51 10.47 5.12 2.05
N LEU A 52 11.73 4.72 1.85
CA LEU A 52 12.14 3.52 1.12
C LEU A 52 13.32 2.85 1.81
N ASP A 53 13.38 1.52 1.71
CA ASP A 53 14.56 0.70 1.93
C ASP A 53 14.62 -0.33 0.79
N LEU A 54 15.47 -0.07 -0.20
CA LEU A 54 15.59 -0.91 -1.39
C LEU A 54 16.25 -2.25 -1.10
N GLU A 55 17.12 -2.31 -0.09
CA GLU A 55 17.80 -3.54 0.29
C GLU A 55 16.82 -4.54 0.93
N GLN A 56 15.95 -4.05 1.82
CA GLN A 56 14.96 -4.88 2.51
C GLN A 56 13.59 -4.94 1.80
N GLY A 57 13.40 -4.16 0.74
CA GLY A 57 12.14 -4.07 0.01
C GLY A 57 11.01 -3.49 0.87
N PHE A 58 11.28 -2.38 1.59
CA PHE A 58 10.30 -1.67 2.41
C PHE A 58 9.91 -0.36 1.74
N ILE A 59 8.63 -0.02 1.83
CA ILE A 59 8.08 1.27 1.40
C ILE A 59 7.05 1.76 2.41
N ALA A 60 7.13 3.07 2.72
CA ALA A 60 6.14 3.77 3.53
C ALA A 60 5.45 4.86 2.71
N GLY A 61 4.19 5.09 2.99
CA GLY A 61 3.38 6.12 2.36
C GLY A 61 2.25 6.61 3.25
N GLU A 62 1.48 7.54 2.72
CA GLU A 62 0.37 8.18 3.43
C GLU A 62 -0.85 8.37 2.53
N ARG A 63 -2.03 8.35 3.17
CA ARG A 63 -3.31 8.75 2.59
C ARG A 63 -4.09 9.55 3.62
N THR A 64 -4.68 10.66 3.19
CA THR A 64 -5.73 11.33 3.96
C THR A 64 -7.09 10.98 3.36
N ILE A 65 -7.95 10.36 4.15
CA ILE A 65 -9.31 10.04 3.71
C ILE A 65 -10.12 11.34 3.71
N PRO A 66 -10.69 11.78 2.57
CA PRO A 66 -11.53 12.97 2.57
C PRO A 66 -12.72 12.80 3.53
N ALA A 67 -12.98 13.80 4.35
CA ALA A 67 -14.10 13.72 5.29
C ALA A 67 -15.47 13.70 4.60
N ASP A 68 -15.53 14.21 3.38
CA ASP A 68 -16.70 14.30 2.50
C ASP A 68 -16.68 13.29 1.35
N ASP A 69 -15.87 12.23 1.46
CA ASP A 69 -15.81 11.18 0.44
C ASP A 69 -17.22 10.59 0.21
N PRO A 70 -17.72 10.56 -1.04
CA PRO A 70 -19.05 10.05 -1.35
C PRO A 70 -19.33 8.63 -0.86
N VAL A 71 -18.29 7.83 -0.64
CA VAL A 71 -18.42 6.46 -0.12
C VAL A 71 -19.13 6.42 1.23
N PHE A 72 -18.99 7.46 2.05
CA PHE A 72 -19.61 7.52 3.37
C PHE A 72 -21.13 7.69 3.35
N THR A 73 -21.71 8.09 2.22
CA THR A 73 -23.18 8.15 2.08
C THR A 73 -23.80 6.75 2.09
N GLY A 74 -23.06 5.74 1.68
CA GLY A 74 -23.51 4.34 1.63
C GLY A 74 -22.82 3.41 2.63
N HIS A 75 -21.63 3.76 3.12
CA HIS A 75 -20.85 2.87 4.00
C HIS A 75 -20.48 3.53 5.34
N PHE A 76 -21.37 3.71 6.33
CA PHE A 76 -22.81 3.39 6.36
C PHE A 76 -23.58 4.63 6.80
N PRO A 77 -24.88 4.79 6.42
CA PRO A 77 -25.68 5.92 6.87
C PRO A 77 -25.71 6.01 8.41
N GLY A 78 -25.34 7.16 8.95
CA GLY A 78 -25.29 7.39 10.40
C GLY A 78 -24.09 6.79 11.16
N ALA A 79 -23.27 5.96 10.50
CA ALA A 79 -22.04 5.37 11.06
C ALA A 79 -20.95 5.24 9.97
N PRO A 80 -20.41 6.36 9.48
CA PRO A 80 -19.51 6.36 8.33
C PRO A 80 -18.17 5.69 8.67
N LEU A 81 -17.81 4.72 7.85
CA LEU A 81 -16.53 4.01 7.88
C LEU A 81 -15.96 3.93 6.47
N TYR A 82 -14.66 4.03 6.34
CA TYR A 82 -14.02 3.80 5.05
C TYR A 82 -14.03 2.28 4.72
N PRO A 83 -14.40 1.87 3.49
CA PRO A 83 -14.49 0.46 3.14
C PRO A 83 -13.17 -0.27 3.28
N GLY A 84 -13.18 -1.41 3.96
CA GLY A 84 -11.97 -2.21 4.17
C GLY A 84 -11.31 -2.67 2.86
N ASN A 85 -12.12 -2.98 1.84
CA ASN A 85 -11.60 -3.37 0.53
C ASN A 85 -10.86 -2.22 -0.18
N PHE A 86 -11.27 -0.97 0.01
CA PHE A 86 -10.53 0.19 -0.50
C PHE A 86 -9.21 0.37 0.25
N THR A 87 -9.18 0.00 1.54
CA THR A 87 -7.92 0.00 2.30
C THR A 87 -6.96 -1.09 1.82
N VAL A 88 -7.47 -2.26 1.45
CA VAL A 88 -6.66 -3.33 0.83
C VAL A 88 -6.10 -2.86 -0.51
N GLU A 89 -6.91 -2.20 -1.34
CA GLU A 89 -6.48 -1.61 -2.61
C GLU A 89 -5.41 -0.53 -2.40
N MET A 90 -5.61 0.36 -1.43
CA MET A 90 -4.64 1.40 -1.05
C MET A 90 -3.26 0.82 -0.71
N ILE A 91 -3.22 -0.26 0.07
CA ILE A 91 -2.01 -1.00 0.41
C ILE A 91 -1.42 -1.65 -0.85
N GLY A 92 -2.25 -2.22 -1.72
CA GLY A 92 -1.84 -2.81 -2.99
C GLY A 92 -1.15 -1.82 -3.92
N GLN A 93 -1.68 -0.61 -4.02
CA GLN A 93 -1.07 0.47 -4.81
C GLN A 93 0.30 0.88 -4.26
N LEU A 94 0.47 0.96 -2.94
CA LEU A 94 1.78 1.20 -2.35
C LEU A 94 2.76 0.06 -2.70
N GLY A 95 2.30 -1.19 -2.72
CA GLY A 95 3.08 -2.34 -3.16
C GLY A 95 3.51 -2.26 -4.63
N LEU A 96 2.65 -1.77 -5.51
CA LEU A 96 3.01 -1.50 -6.91
C LEU A 96 4.08 -0.40 -7.02
N CYS A 97 3.98 0.65 -6.20
CA CYS A 97 5.04 1.67 -6.12
C CYS A 97 6.38 1.06 -5.70
N MET A 98 6.39 0.18 -4.69
CA MET A 98 7.60 -0.53 -4.26
C MET A 98 8.19 -1.34 -5.41
N TYR A 99 7.34 -1.99 -6.20
CA TYR A 99 7.79 -2.78 -7.33
C TYR A 99 8.54 -1.96 -8.39
N TYR A 100 8.11 -0.72 -8.66
CA TYR A 100 8.83 0.19 -9.55
C TYR A 100 10.27 0.41 -9.07
N PHE A 101 10.47 0.74 -7.80
CA PHE A 101 11.80 0.96 -7.23
C PHE A 101 12.65 -0.32 -7.21
N GLU A 102 12.01 -1.45 -6.97
CA GLU A 102 12.66 -2.76 -6.99
C GLU A 102 13.19 -3.12 -8.38
N THR A 103 12.44 -2.84 -9.44
CA THR A 103 12.84 -3.16 -10.83
C THR A 103 13.86 -2.18 -11.38
N THR A 104 13.74 -0.91 -11.03
CA THR A 104 14.66 0.14 -11.50
C THR A 104 15.95 0.23 -10.68
N GLN A 105 15.99 -0.41 -9.50
CA GLN A 105 17.12 -0.38 -8.56
C GLN A 105 17.59 1.04 -8.22
N THR A 106 16.66 2.00 -8.23
CA THR A 106 16.92 3.39 -7.87
C THR A 106 15.79 3.93 -6.99
N ALA A 107 16.11 4.88 -6.12
CA ALA A 107 15.10 5.57 -5.33
C ALA A 107 14.45 6.74 -6.09
N GLU A 108 14.91 7.06 -7.29
CA GLU A 108 14.42 8.18 -8.08
C GLU A 108 13.27 7.76 -9.00
N ILE A 109 12.29 8.64 -9.18
CA ILE A 109 11.24 8.51 -10.17
C ILE A 109 11.62 9.38 -11.37
N ALA A 110 11.98 8.75 -12.49
CA ALA A 110 12.34 9.45 -13.71
C ALA A 110 11.18 10.31 -14.24
N SER A 111 11.50 11.39 -14.95
CA SER A 111 10.49 12.29 -15.52
C SER A 111 9.63 11.60 -16.61
N ASP A 112 10.21 10.62 -17.28
CA ASP A 112 9.64 9.79 -18.33
C ASP A 112 9.30 8.36 -17.85
N ALA A 113 9.17 8.17 -16.53
CA ALA A 113 8.79 6.88 -15.97
C ALA A 113 7.40 6.47 -16.47
N GLU A 114 7.26 5.18 -16.76
CA GLU A 114 5.99 4.56 -17.13
C GLU A 114 5.52 3.59 -16.05
N PRO A 115 4.18 3.44 -15.90
CA PRO A 115 3.63 2.48 -14.96
C PRO A 115 4.07 1.05 -15.26
N VAL A 116 4.48 0.32 -14.22
CA VAL A 116 4.77 -1.10 -14.36
C VAL A 116 3.49 -1.85 -14.72
N PRO A 117 3.45 -2.60 -15.81
CA PRO A 117 2.29 -3.38 -16.19
C PRO A 117 2.15 -4.57 -15.25
N ALA A 118 1.19 -4.48 -14.34
CA ALA A 118 0.92 -5.51 -13.35
C ALA A 118 -0.57 -5.73 -13.15
N ARG A 119 -0.95 -6.94 -12.76
CA ARG A 119 -2.32 -7.31 -12.45
C ARG A 119 -2.37 -8.05 -11.12
N ALA A 120 -3.26 -7.62 -10.21
CA ALA A 120 -3.54 -8.37 -9.00
C ALA A 120 -4.08 -9.75 -9.32
N THR A 121 -3.49 -10.79 -8.75
CA THR A 121 -3.87 -12.19 -8.97
C THR A 121 -4.48 -12.82 -7.75
N ARG A 122 -4.08 -12.33 -6.55
CA ARG A 122 -4.50 -12.98 -5.33
C ARG A 122 -4.42 -12.06 -4.13
N ILE A 123 -5.40 -12.17 -3.24
CA ILE A 123 -5.29 -11.80 -1.84
C ILE A 123 -5.19 -13.09 -1.03
N ALA A 124 -4.01 -13.36 -0.46
CA ALA A 124 -3.77 -14.57 0.31
C ALA A 124 -4.46 -14.54 1.67
N GLY A 125 -4.75 -13.34 2.17
CA GLY A 125 -5.53 -13.09 3.37
C GLY A 125 -5.46 -11.65 3.81
N ALA A 126 -6.49 -11.20 4.54
CA ALA A 126 -6.54 -9.88 5.15
C ALA A 126 -7.22 -9.95 6.53
N TYR A 127 -6.79 -9.09 7.44
CA TYR A 127 -7.48 -8.81 8.69
C TYR A 127 -7.85 -7.34 8.76
N TYR A 128 -9.12 -7.08 9.08
CA TYR A 128 -9.67 -5.76 9.35
C TYR A 128 -9.79 -5.64 10.87
N LEU A 129 -9.02 -4.74 11.48
CA LEU A 129 -8.79 -4.73 12.93
C LEU A 129 -9.38 -3.48 13.59
N GLU A 130 -9.20 -2.32 12.96
CA GLU A 130 -9.69 -1.03 13.47
C GLU A 130 -10.46 -0.30 12.36
N PRO A 131 -11.51 0.46 12.71
CA PRO A 131 -12.24 1.29 11.76
C PRO A 131 -11.40 2.48 11.30
N ILE A 132 -11.60 2.89 10.05
CA ILE A 132 -11.02 4.11 9.48
C ILE A 132 -12.15 5.14 9.33
N PRO A 133 -12.19 6.20 10.15
CA PRO A 133 -13.24 7.21 10.08
C PRO A 133 -12.99 8.23 8.97
N PRO A 134 -14.02 9.04 8.59
CA PRO A 134 -13.84 10.22 7.76
C PRO A 134 -12.74 11.15 8.27
N GLY A 135 -11.92 11.70 7.37
CA GLY A 135 -10.83 12.62 7.72
C GLY A 135 -9.58 11.96 8.29
N ALA A 136 -9.55 10.64 8.43
CA ALA A 136 -8.41 9.93 9.00
C ALA A 136 -7.14 10.11 8.15
N ARG A 137 -6.00 10.28 8.82
CA ARG A 137 -4.67 10.13 8.20
C ARG A 137 -4.23 8.68 8.37
N VAL A 138 -3.96 8.05 7.25
CA VAL A 138 -3.57 6.63 7.17
C VAL A 138 -2.10 6.56 6.83
N THR A 139 -1.31 5.95 7.69
CA THR A 139 0.06 5.55 7.37
C THR A 139 0.01 4.18 6.68
N LEU A 140 0.67 4.08 5.56
CA LEU A 140 0.74 2.86 4.75
C LEU A 140 2.15 2.28 4.82
N LEU A 141 2.24 0.99 5.08
CA LEU A 141 3.49 0.24 5.10
C LEU A 141 3.37 -0.96 4.18
N ALA A 142 4.38 -1.21 3.36
CA ALA A 142 4.46 -2.45 2.60
C ALA A 142 5.89 -3.02 2.62
N ARG A 143 5.97 -4.34 2.61
CA ARG A 143 7.21 -5.10 2.57
C ARG A 143 7.11 -6.21 1.55
N LYS A 144 8.11 -6.32 0.69
CA LYS A 144 8.27 -7.45 -0.22
C LYS A 144 8.38 -8.76 0.57
N ILE A 145 7.69 -9.80 0.13
CA ILE A 145 7.85 -11.17 0.62
C ILE A 145 8.70 -11.95 -0.37
N ASP A 146 8.31 -11.92 -1.65
CA ASP A 146 8.96 -12.70 -2.69
C ASP A 146 8.76 -12.03 -4.06
N PHE A 147 9.69 -12.32 -4.98
CA PHE A 147 9.61 -11.94 -6.38
C PHE A 147 10.42 -12.93 -7.22
N ASP A 148 9.76 -13.64 -8.13
CA ASP A 148 10.37 -14.66 -9.00
C ASP A 148 10.59 -14.22 -10.46
N GLY A 149 10.36 -12.94 -10.75
CA GLY A 149 10.42 -12.37 -12.08
C GLY A 149 9.06 -12.24 -12.76
N TYR A 150 8.06 -13.00 -12.33
CA TYR A 150 6.69 -12.97 -12.84
C TYR A 150 5.68 -12.61 -11.77
N PHE A 151 5.79 -13.20 -10.59
CA PHE A 151 4.91 -12.95 -9.46
C PHE A 151 5.67 -12.19 -8.37
N ALA A 152 5.06 -11.13 -7.90
CA ALA A 152 5.52 -10.39 -6.74
C ALA A 152 4.49 -10.52 -5.62
N SER A 153 4.93 -10.87 -4.42
CA SER A 153 4.08 -10.91 -3.24
C SER A 153 4.58 -9.97 -2.17
N MET A 154 3.64 -9.39 -1.44
CA MET A 154 3.92 -8.45 -0.36
C MET A 154 3.00 -8.65 0.82
N ILE A 155 3.47 -8.25 2.00
CA ILE A 155 2.63 -7.94 3.16
C ILE A 155 2.57 -6.43 3.34
N GLY A 156 1.38 -5.91 3.62
CA GLY A 156 1.22 -4.49 3.91
C GLY A 156 0.23 -4.22 5.02
N GLN A 157 0.31 -3.01 5.54
CA GLN A 157 -0.51 -2.52 6.65
C GLN A 157 -0.99 -1.10 6.37
N ALA A 158 -2.18 -0.80 6.87
CA ALA A 158 -2.70 0.55 7.04
C ALA A 158 -2.85 0.83 8.54
N LEU A 159 -2.32 1.95 8.99
CA LEU A 159 -2.37 2.37 10.40
C LEU A 159 -3.08 3.72 10.53
N VAL A 160 -3.89 3.85 11.56
CA VAL A 160 -4.52 5.11 11.98
C VAL A 160 -4.14 5.35 13.44
N ASP A 161 -3.59 6.52 13.75
CA ASP A 161 -3.12 6.88 15.09
C ASP A 161 -2.19 5.81 15.73
N GLY A 162 -1.31 5.23 14.89
CA GLY A 162 -0.38 4.19 15.29
C GLY A 162 -0.99 2.79 15.51
N LYS A 163 -2.31 2.64 15.36
CA LYS A 163 -3.01 1.35 15.45
C LYS A 163 -3.18 0.73 14.06
N ILE A 164 -2.97 -0.56 13.95
CA ILE A 164 -3.13 -1.29 12.69
C ILE A 164 -4.62 -1.45 12.39
N ALA A 165 -5.08 -0.77 11.35
CA ALA A 165 -6.46 -0.89 10.87
C ALA A 165 -6.64 -2.10 9.94
N VAL A 166 -5.68 -2.33 9.04
CA VAL A 166 -5.70 -3.47 8.12
C VAL A 166 -4.31 -4.04 7.99
N VAL A 167 -4.22 -5.37 7.90
CA VAL A 167 -3.04 -6.09 7.43
C VAL A 167 -3.45 -7.06 6.33
N VAL A 168 -2.68 -7.09 5.24
CA VAL A 168 -2.99 -7.88 4.05
C VAL A 168 -1.74 -8.50 3.44
N ILE A 169 -1.89 -9.70 2.86
CA ILE A 169 -0.91 -10.26 1.93
C ILE A 169 -1.56 -10.34 0.56
N GLY A 170 -0.94 -9.66 -0.40
CA GLY A 170 -1.35 -9.63 -1.81
C GLY A 170 -0.26 -10.14 -2.73
N GLU A 171 -0.69 -10.57 -3.92
CA GLU A 171 0.17 -11.04 -5.00
C GLU A 171 -0.27 -10.37 -6.30
N VAL A 172 0.70 -9.98 -7.09
CA VAL A 172 0.51 -9.45 -8.43
C VAL A 172 1.33 -10.26 -9.44
N MET A 173 0.82 -10.39 -10.65
CA MET A 173 1.58 -10.88 -11.79
C MET A 173 2.06 -9.69 -12.60
N ILE A 174 3.34 -9.69 -12.92
CA ILE A 174 3.95 -8.71 -13.82
C ILE A 174 3.67 -9.16 -15.24
N LEU A 175 3.11 -8.26 -16.03
CA LEU A 175 2.86 -8.52 -17.44
C LEU A 175 4.14 -8.16 -18.20
N GLY A 176 4.86 -9.17 -18.69
CA GLY A 176 5.97 -8.98 -19.64
C GLY A 176 5.45 -8.43 -20.97
N ASP A 177 6.32 -7.74 -21.70
CA ASP A 177 6.10 -7.35 -23.08
C ASP A 177 5.92 -8.55 -24.00
#